data_6bcf48cdd7fb4334bd5ad7be8bd94f96
#
_entry.id   6bcf48cdd7fb4334bd5ad7be8bd94f96
#
_cell.length_a   1.000
_cell.length_b   1.000
_cell.length_c   1.000
_cell.angle_alpha   90.00
_cell.angle_beta   90.00
_cell.angle_gamma   90.00
#
_symmetry.space_group_name_H-M   'P 1'
#
loop_
_entity.id
_entity.type
_entity.pdbx_description
1 polymer ?
#
loop_
_entity_poly.entity_id
_entity_poly.type
_entity_poly.pdbx_seq_one_letter_code
_entity_poly.pdbx_strand_id
1 'polypeptide(L)'
;ESIDRNKKSILFIAGAGMDHRLVRAIRLPESEYNKPLIIDLPGHGDSKGSSSNSIESYSQFLIDAIETYDLRDLSLCGHSMGGLVALDMVSKHNFPAKSLILVNSIYPTRVADALLAKAKAGNGYAADFIIKYGLYRRILGAKNAFSEGDDLVMLDDLEACNNYQLDLNDLKNLGMPISIILGSKDRLVDLKAVENFTAIVPSNTYTMNEVGHFSFFEDPVELSNLISKIV
;
A
#
# COMPACT_ATOMS: atom_id res chain seq x y z
N GLU A 1 4.75 -11.45 -19.37
CA GLU A 1 6.22 -11.71 -19.37
C GLU A 1 6.54 -12.72 -18.27
N SER A 2 7.51 -13.62 -18.50
CA SER A 2 7.94 -14.59 -17.50
C SER A 2 8.78 -13.91 -16.43
N ILE A 3 8.57 -14.29 -15.16
CA ILE A 3 9.39 -13.83 -14.04
C ILE A 3 10.74 -14.54 -14.09
N ASP A 4 11.83 -13.77 -14.05
CA ASP A 4 13.18 -14.30 -13.92
C ASP A 4 13.45 -14.66 -12.45
N ARG A 5 13.60 -15.94 -12.15
CA ARG A 5 13.81 -16.44 -10.78
C ARG A 5 15.20 -16.10 -10.19
N ASN A 6 16.12 -15.58 -11.00
CA ASN A 6 17.41 -15.09 -10.53
C ASN A 6 17.35 -13.62 -10.08
N LYS A 7 16.25 -12.94 -10.30
CA LYS A 7 16.05 -11.54 -9.94
C LYS A 7 15.10 -11.41 -8.76
N LYS A 8 15.28 -10.35 -8.00
CA LYS A 8 14.38 -9.97 -6.90
C LYS A 8 13.00 -9.59 -7.45
N SER A 9 11.96 -9.97 -6.75
CA SER A 9 10.58 -9.66 -7.11
C SER A 9 9.90 -8.90 -6.00
N ILE A 10 9.27 -7.78 -6.33
CA ILE A 10 8.52 -6.97 -5.40
C ILE A 10 7.07 -6.93 -5.84
N LEU A 11 6.16 -7.40 -4.97
CA LEU A 11 4.74 -7.24 -5.15
C LEU A 11 4.30 -5.93 -4.50
N PHE A 12 3.82 -5.02 -5.32
CA PHE A 12 3.22 -3.77 -4.88
C PHE A 12 1.72 -3.98 -4.63
N ILE A 13 1.22 -3.37 -3.56
CA ILE A 13 -0.18 -3.45 -3.15
C ILE A 13 -0.71 -2.01 -3.07
N ALA A 14 -1.74 -1.72 -3.84
CA ALA A 14 -2.28 -0.38 -3.98
C ALA A 14 -3.06 0.07 -2.74
N GLY A 15 -3.19 1.39 -2.59
CA GLY A 15 -4.03 2.03 -1.58
C GLY A 15 -5.51 2.05 -1.97
N ALA A 16 -6.35 2.56 -1.06
CA ALA A 16 -7.80 2.65 -1.25
C ALA A 16 -8.19 3.33 -2.56
N GLY A 17 -9.06 2.69 -3.33
CA GLY A 17 -9.53 3.14 -4.63
C GLY A 17 -8.49 3.18 -5.74
N MET A 18 -7.30 2.63 -5.53
CA MET A 18 -6.17 2.67 -6.47
C MET A 18 -5.95 1.31 -7.12
N ASP A 19 -5.20 1.28 -8.23
CA ASP A 19 -4.94 0.08 -9.02
C ASP A 19 -3.49 0.01 -9.53
N HIS A 20 -3.22 -0.89 -10.50
CA HIS A 20 -1.91 -1.11 -11.12
C HIS A 20 -1.23 0.15 -11.67
N ARG A 21 -1.97 1.24 -11.87
CA ARG A 21 -1.41 2.53 -12.31
C ARG A 21 -0.47 3.14 -11.27
N LEU A 22 -0.55 2.69 -10.00
CA LEU A 22 0.33 3.12 -8.92
C LEU A 22 1.82 2.99 -9.28
N VAL A 23 2.21 1.88 -9.90
CA VAL A 23 3.62 1.57 -10.15
C VAL A 23 4.15 2.04 -11.51
N ARG A 24 3.36 2.76 -12.30
CA ARG A 24 3.75 3.19 -13.66
C ARG A 24 5.05 3.99 -13.73
N ALA A 25 5.36 4.74 -12.70
CA ALA A 25 6.56 5.58 -12.62
C ALA A 25 7.72 4.94 -11.85
N ILE A 26 7.51 3.79 -11.22
CA ILE A 26 8.55 3.07 -10.49
C ILE A 26 9.55 2.45 -11.47
N ARG A 27 10.83 2.68 -11.19
CA ARG A 27 11.96 2.18 -11.98
C ARG A 27 12.97 1.51 -11.06
N LEU A 28 12.99 0.20 -11.08
CA LEU A 28 13.99 -0.61 -10.36
C LEU A 28 15.11 -1.02 -11.32
N PRO A 29 16.36 -1.21 -10.85
CA PRO A 29 17.47 -1.70 -11.69
C PRO A 29 17.13 -3.05 -12.33
N GLU A 30 16.98 -3.09 -13.66
CA GLU A 30 16.58 -4.30 -14.40
C GLU A 30 17.60 -5.43 -14.32
N SER A 31 18.85 -5.13 -13.98
CA SER A 31 19.90 -6.14 -13.75
C SER A 31 19.63 -6.98 -12.49
N GLU A 32 18.94 -6.43 -11.50
CA GLU A 32 18.74 -7.04 -10.17
C GLU A 32 17.29 -7.41 -9.90
N TYR A 33 16.34 -6.70 -10.52
CA TYR A 33 14.92 -6.81 -10.23
C TYR A 33 14.12 -7.25 -11.45
N ASN A 34 13.07 -8.01 -11.22
CA ASN A 34 11.97 -8.13 -12.15
C ASN A 34 11.22 -6.78 -12.25
N LYS A 35 10.43 -6.60 -13.31
CA LYS A 35 9.51 -5.46 -13.39
C LYS A 35 8.59 -5.43 -12.16
N PRO A 36 8.17 -4.25 -11.68
CA PRO A 36 7.23 -4.16 -10.57
C PRO A 36 6.00 -5.04 -10.80
N LEU A 37 5.73 -5.94 -9.85
CA LEU A 37 4.53 -6.78 -9.86
C LEU A 37 3.43 -6.06 -9.10
N ILE A 38 2.23 -6.06 -9.64
CA ILE A 38 1.04 -5.57 -8.96
C ILE A 38 -0.16 -6.39 -9.41
N ILE A 39 -1.04 -6.70 -8.47
CA ILE A 39 -2.30 -7.41 -8.73
C ILE A 39 -3.40 -6.45 -8.27
N ASP A 40 -4.31 -6.10 -9.18
CA ASP A 40 -5.48 -5.31 -8.82
C ASP A 40 -6.37 -6.08 -7.87
N LEU A 41 -6.78 -5.46 -6.77
CA LEU A 41 -7.70 -6.06 -5.82
C LEU A 41 -9.10 -6.23 -6.44
N PRO A 42 -9.96 -7.12 -5.92
CA PRO A 42 -11.33 -7.23 -6.41
C PRO A 42 -12.05 -5.88 -6.41
N GLY A 43 -12.73 -5.56 -7.50
CA GLY A 43 -13.39 -4.27 -7.71
C GLY A 43 -12.47 -3.13 -8.17
N HIS A 44 -11.15 -3.34 -8.26
CA HIS A 44 -10.18 -2.33 -8.67
C HIS A 44 -9.62 -2.63 -10.07
N GLY A 45 -9.28 -1.58 -10.81
CA GLY A 45 -8.58 -1.65 -12.09
C GLY A 45 -9.20 -2.66 -13.06
N ASP A 46 -8.42 -3.64 -13.48
CA ASP A 46 -8.83 -4.68 -14.42
C ASP A 46 -9.35 -5.95 -13.72
N SER A 47 -9.27 -6.04 -12.37
CA SER A 47 -9.76 -7.19 -11.62
C SER A 47 -11.27 -7.24 -11.55
N LYS A 48 -11.80 -8.45 -11.73
CA LYS A 48 -13.23 -8.72 -11.61
C LYS A 48 -13.61 -8.98 -10.15
N GLY A 49 -14.92 -8.94 -9.88
CA GLY A 49 -15.48 -9.13 -8.55
C GLY A 49 -15.86 -7.82 -7.90
N SER A 50 -16.37 -7.92 -6.68
CA SER A 50 -16.76 -6.77 -5.88
C SER A 50 -15.65 -6.42 -4.89
N SER A 51 -15.53 -5.13 -4.54
CA SER A 51 -14.73 -4.67 -3.42
C SER A 51 -15.17 -5.31 -2.10
N SER A 52 -14.34 -5.17 -1.09
CA SER A 52 -14.61 -5.70 0.25
C SER A 52 -14.30 -4.64 1.31
N ASN A 53 -15.12 -4.59 2.34
CA ASN A 53 -14.85 -3.77 3.53
C ASN A 53 -14.01 -4.51 4.59
N SER A 54 -13.15 -5.44 4.16
CA SER A 54 -12.26 -6.25 5.01
C SER A 54 -10.86 -6.35 4.41
N ILE A 55 -9.86 -5.95 5.18
CA ILE A 55 -8.42 -6.14 4.85
C ILE A 55 -8.10 -7.63 4.71
N GLU A 56 -8.66 -8.47 5.59
CA GLU A 56 -8.46 -9.91 5.59
C GLU A 56 -8.94 -10.56 4.27
N SER A 57 -10.04 -10.06 3.70
CA SER A 57 -10.53 -10.55 2.40
C SER A 57 -9.57 -10.20 1.27
N TYR A 58 -9.00 -9.00 1.29
CA TYR A 58 -8.01 -8.58 0.30
C TYR A 58 -6.69 -9.35 0.43
N SER A 59 -6.22 -9.60 1.67
CA SER A 59 -5.01 -10.37 1.89
C SER A 59 -5.17 -11.82 1.43
N GLN A 60 -6.29 -12.48 1.72
CA GLN A 60 -6.57 -13.82 1.25
C GLN A 60 -6.62 -13.90 -0.29
N PHE A 61 -7.30 -12.92 -0.94
CA PHE A 61 -7.33 -12.84 -2.40
C PHE A 61 -5.91 -12.76 -3.00
N LEU A 62 -5.03 -11.93 -2.44
CA LEU A 62 -3.66 -11.83 -2.93
C LEU A 62 -2.86 -13.12 -2.72
N ILE A 63 -3.04 -13.80 -1.59
CA ILE A 63 -2.39 -15.09 -1.32
C ILE A 63 -2.84 -16.13 -2.36
N ASP A 64 -4.14 -16.26 -2.61
CA ASP A 64 -4.69 -17.17 -3.61
C ASP A 64 -4.17 -16.87 -5.02
N ALA A 65 -4.06 -15.58 -5.36
CA ALA A 65 -3.51 -15.15 -6.64
C ALA A 65 -2.01 -15.47 -6.75
N ILE A 66 -1.22 -15.19 -5.71
CA ILE A 66 0.21 -15.52 -5.64
C ILE A 66 0.43 -17.02 -5.84
N GLU A 67 -0.36 -17.86 -5.18
CA GLU A 67 -0.32 -19.32 -5.34
C GLU A 67 -0.69 -19.74 -6.76
N THR A 68 -1.78 -19.18 -7.30
CA THR A 68 -2.28 -19.50 -8.66
C THR A 68 -1.24 -19.18 -9.74
N TYR A 69 -0.51 -18.07 -9.60
CA TYR A 69 0.53 -17.66 -10.54
C TYR A 69 1.93 -18.20 -10.21
N ASP A 70 2.05 -19.07 -9.21
CA ASP A 70 3.34 -19.63 -8.71
C ASP A 70 4.40 -18.53 -8.46
N LEU A 71 3.98 -17.41 -7.87
CA LEU A 71 4.89 -16.33 -7.49
C LEU A 71 5.62 -16.71 -6.20
N ARG A 72 6.94 -16.52 -6.18
CA ARG A 72 7.78 -16.94 -5.04
C ARG A 72 8.81 -15.88 -4.71
N ASP A 73 9.38 -15.99 -3.50
CA ASP A 73 10.48 -15.14 -3.04
C ASP A 73 10.16 -13.64 -3.14
N LEU A 74 8.94 -13.27 -2.80
CA LEU A 74 8.43 -11.91 -2.91
C LEU A 74 8.84 -11.04 -1.72
N SER A 75 9.26 -9.82 -2.00
CA SER A 75 9.14 -8.70 -1.07
C SER A 75 7.78 -8.02 -1.26
N LEU A 76 7.15 -7.58 -0.17
CA LEU A 76 5.87 -6.87 -0.22
C LEU A 76 6.09 -5.37 -0.05
N CYS A 77 5.46 -4.57 -0.90
CA CYS A 77 5.51 -3.11 -0.82
C CYS A 77 4.09 -2.55 -0.87
N GLY A 78 3.53 -2.20 0.28
CA GLY A 78 2.15 -1.73 0.40
C GLY A 78 2.06 -0.22 0.57
N HIS A 79 1.25 0.45 -0.26
CA HIS A 79 0.93 1.86 -0.14
C HIS A 79 -0.39 2.06 0.61
N SER A 80 -0.41 2.91 1.64
CA SER A 80 -1.63 3.26 2.37
C SER A 80 -2.40 2.01 2.82
N MET A 81 -3.65 1.78 2.39
CA MET A 81 -4.42 0.55 2.65
C MET A 81 -3.62 -0.71 2.28
N GLY A 82 -2.91 -0.70 1.15
CA GLY A 82 -2.08 -1.83 0.73
C GLY A 82 -1.01 -2.24 1.74
N GLY A 83 -0.57 -1.32 2.59
CA GLY A 83 0.32 -1.63 3.71
C GLY A 83 -0.39 -2.43 4.81
N LEU A 84 -1.67 -2.16 5.08
CA LEU A 84 -2.47 -2.95 6.02
C LEU A 84 -2.71 -4.37 5.47
N VAL A 85 -2.99 -4.48 4.16
CA VAL A 85 -3.12 -5.78 3.49
C VAL A 85 -1.82 -6.58 3.59
N ALA A 86 -0.67 -5.95 3.34
CA ALA A 86 0.64 -6.60 3.48
C ALA A 86 0.94 -7.02 4.93
N LEU A 87 0.59 -6.20 5.91
CA LEU A 87 0.69 -6.53 7.35
C LEU A 87 -0.17 -7.76 7.70
N ASP A 88 -1.39 -7.81 7.19
CA ASP A 88 -2.30 -8.94 7.42
C ASP A 88 -1.74 -10.25 6.81
N MET A 89 -1.23 -10.20 5.57
CA MET A 89 -0.61 -11.34 4.91
C MET A 89 0.52 -11.94 5.77
N VAL A 90 1.40 -11.12 6.31
CA VAL A 90 2.56 -11.62 7.06
C VAL A 90 2.24 -12.00 8.51
N SER A 91 1.27 -11.35 9.15
CA SER A 91 0.93 -11.60 10.56
C SER A 91 -0.09 -12.73 10.73
N LYS A 92 -1.22 -12.67 10.03
CA LYS A 92 -2.31 -13.64 10.22
C LYS A 92 -2.17 -14.88 9.35
N HIS A 93 -1.61 -14.72 8.13
CA HIS A 93 -1.43 -15.84 7.20
C HIS A 93 -0.02 -16.40 7.18
N ASN A 94 0.92 -15.84 7.95
CA ASN A 94 2.34 -16.23 7.97
C ASN A 94 2.95 -16.29 6.56
N PHE A 95 2.57 -15.35 5.69
CA PHE A 95 3.08 -15.30 4.32
C PHE A 95 4.61 -15.11 4.34
N PRO A 96 5.39 -15.96 3.62
CA PRO A 96 6.85 -15.98 3.71
C PRO A 96 7.49 -14.87 2.85
N ALA A 97 7.21 -13.60 3.16
CA ALA A 97 7.81 -12.48 2.47
C ALA A 97 9.31 -12.35 2.79
N LYS A 98 10.11 -11.95 1.81
CA LYS A 98 11.54 -11.65 1.99
C LYS A 98 11.76 -10.36 2.78
N SER A 99 10.92 -9.37 2.56
CA SER A 99 10.87 -8.10 3.31
C SER A 99 9.49 -7.47 3.19
N LEU A 100 9.18 -6.56 4.10
CA LEU A 100 7.96 -5.76 4.08
C LEU A 100 8.31 -4.27 4.04
N ILE A 101 7.75 -3.55 3.09
CA ILE A 101 7.88 -2.09 2.96
C ILE A 101 6.49 -1.47 3.07
N LEU A 102 6.31 -0.61 4.06
CA LEU A 102 5.12 0.20 4.25
C LEU A 102 5.39 1.60 3.70
N VAL A 103 4.71 1.99 2.63
CA VAL A 103 4.87 3.31 2.00
C VAL A 103 3.66 4.17 2.35
N ASN A 104 3.88 5.25 3.09
CA ASN A 104 2.81 6.15 3.57
C ASN A 104 1.67 5.35 4.22
N SER A 105 2.03 4.35 5.01
CA SER A 105 1.14 3.42 5.68
C SER A 105 1.64 3.07 7.07
N ILE A 106 0.73 2.86 8.01
CA ILE A 106 1.02 2.41 9.36
C ILE A 106 -0.22 1.80 10.01
N TYR A 107 -0.01 0.97 11.03
CA TYR A 107 -1.09 0.49 11.90
C TYR A 107 -0.86 0.97 13.34
N PRO A 108 -1.91 1.39 14.07
CA PRO A 108 -3.30 1.47 13.63
C PRO A 108 -3.54 2.62 12.65
N THR A 109 -4.44 2.38 11.69
CA THR A 109 -4.94 3.42 10.78
C THR A 109 -6.33 3.83 11.21
N ARG A 110 -6.54 5.12 11.40
CA ARG A 110 -7.88 5.69 11.68
C ARG A 110 -8.32 6.56 10.51
N VAL A 111 -9.40 6.17 9.89
CA VAL A 111 -10.01 6.96 8.83
C VAL A 111 -10.84 8.09 9.45
N ALA A 112 -10.60 9.33 9.02
CA ALA A 112 -11.35 10.48 9.54
C ALA A 112 -12.85 10.38 9.19
N ASP A 113 -13.73 10.68 10.16
CA ASP A 113 -15.17 10.63 9.98
C ASP A 113 -15.65 11.48 8.78
N ALA A 114 -14.99 12.63 8.57
CA ALA A 114 -15.26 13.50 7.42
C ALA A 114 -14.94 12.83 6.07
N LEU A 115 -13.93 11.96 6.01
CA LEU A 115 -13.59 11.21 4.81
C LEU A 115 -14.60 10.09 4.55
N LEU A 116 -14.97 9.33 5.59
CA LEU A 116 -16.04 8.32 5.50
C LEU A 116 -17.39 8.93 5.06
N ALA A 117 -17.74 10.08 5.61
CA ALA A 117 -18.95 10.79 5.21
C ALA A 117 -18.93 11.20 3.71
N LYS A 118 -17.76 11.59 3.19
CA LYS A 118 -17.59 11.91 1.76
C LYS A 118 -17.67 10.67 0.88
N ALA A 119 -17.10 9.55 1.31
CA ALA A 119 -17.22 8.28 0.59
C ALA A 119 -18.70 7.83 0.51
N LYS A 120 -19.43 7.92 1.61
CA LYS A 120 -20.90 7.63 1.65
C LYS A 120 -21.73 8.56 0.78
N ALA A 121 -21.31 9.81 0.62
CA ALA A 121 -22.00 10.78 -0.23
C ALA A 121 -21.79 10.53 -1.72
N GLY A 122 -20.74 9.81 -2.11
CA GLY A 122 -20.41 9.50 -3.49
C GLY A 122 -19.89 10.70 -4.30
N ASN A 123 -20.04 10.65 -5.62
CA ASN A 123 -19.63 11.70 -6.58
C ASN A 123 -18.13 12.02 -6.55
N GLY A 124 -17.27 11.07 -6.18
CA GLY A 124 -15.83 11.24 -6.13
C GLY A 124 -15.33 12.17 -5.00
N TYR A 125 -16.18 12.54 -4.05
CA TYR A 125 -15.81 13.46 -2.97
C TYR A 125 -14.73 12.92 -2.05
N ALA A 126 -14.65 11.59 -1.86
CA ALA A 126 -13.60 10.99 -1.07
C ALA A 126 -12.23 11.08 -1.77
N ALA A 127 -12.18 10.78 -3.07
CA ALA A 127 -10.96 10.93 -3.87
C ALA A 127 -10.48 12.39 -3.86
N ASP A 128 -11.39 13.37 -4.05
CA ASP A 128 -11.05 14.79 -3.96
C ASP A 128 -10.50 15.19 -2.59
N PHE A 129 -11.06 14.64 -1.51
CA PHE A 129 -10.59 14.87 -0.15
C PHE A 129 -9.18 14.30 0.04
N ILE A 130 -8.96 13.04 -0.36
CA ILE A 130 -7.66 12.36 -0.24
C ILE A 130 -6.59 13.10 -1.05
N ILE A 131 -6.89 13.52 -2.28
CA ILE A 131 -5.99 14.31 -3.12
C ILE A 131 -5.66 15.65 -2.45
N LYS A 132 -6.67 16.34 -1.95
CA LYS A 132 -6.49 17.67 -1.32
C LYS A 132 -5.57 17.64 -0.10
N TYR A 133 -5.69 16.62 0.72
CA TYR A 133 -4.93 16.51 1.98
C TYR A 133 -3.70 15.62 1.88
N GLY A 134 -3.68 14.67 0.94
CA GLY A 134 -2.58 13.74 0.73
C GLY A 134 -1.45 14.32 -0.10
N LEU A 135 -1.74 15.12 -1.13
CA LEU A 135 -0.68 15.73 -1.95
C LEU A 135 -0.04 16.91 -1.22
N TYR A 136 1.30 16.94 -1.24
CA TYR A 136 2.07 18.15 -0.89
C TYR A 136 2.17 19.09 -2.08
N ARG A 137 2.47 18.56 -3.27
CA ARG A 137 2.55 19.34 -4.52
C ARG A 137 1.34 19.05 -5.39
N ARG A 138 0.84 20.09 -6.08
CA ARG A 138 -0.24 19.92 -7.04
C ARG A 138 0.25 19.10 -8.25
N ILE A 139 -0.34 17.94 -8.47
CA ILE A 139 -0.07 17.08 -9.61
C ILE A 139 -1.29 17.10 -10.54
N LEU A 140 -1.08 17.50 -11.79
CA LEU A 140 -2.13 17.45 -12.80
C LEU A 140 -2.47 15.98 -13.09
N GLY A 141 -3.77 15.68 -13.10
CA GLY A 141 -4.24 14.30 -13.33
C GLY A 141 -4.12 13.38 -12.12
N ALA A 142 -3.89 13.90 -10.91
CA ALA A 142 -3.81 13.08 -9.69
C ALA A 142 -5.06 12.19 -9.47
N LYS A 143 -6.23 12.63 -9.95
CA LYS A 143 -7.45 11.79 -9.94
C LYS A 143 -7.31 10.52 -10.76
N ASN A 144 -6.49 10.51 -11.80
CA ASN A 144 -6.26 9.31 -12.62
C ASN A 144 -5.50 8.19 -11.87
N ALA A 145 -5.03 8.46 -10.64
CA ALA A 145 -4.47 7.46 -9.76
C ALA A 145 -5.53 6.55 -9.14
N PHE A 146 -6.76 7.02 -9.08
CA PHE A 146 -7.89 6.26 -8.55
C PHE A 146 -8.63 5.54 -9.69
N SER A 147 -9.17 4.37 -9.37
CA SER A 147 -10.03 3.62 -10.29
C SER A 147 -11.23 4.49 -10.67
N GLU A 148 -11.55 4.54 -11.96
CA GLU A 148 -12.62 5.41 -12.44
C GLU A 148 -13.97 4.97 -11.87
N GLY A 149 -14.59 5.86 -11.09
CA GLY A 149 -16.04 5.94 -10.98
C GLY A 149 -16.73 5.04 -9.96
N ASP A 150 -16.02 4.27 -9.10
CA ASP A 150 -16.75 3.49 -8.10
C ASP A 150 -16.57 4.03 -6.68
N ASP A 151 -17.51 4.91 -6.30
CA ASP A 151 -17.60 5.43 -4.93
C ASP A 151 -17.83 4.30 -3.89
N LEU A 152 -18.41 3.17 -4.29
CA LEU A 152 -18.61 2.01 -3.43
C LEU A 152 -17.27 1.35 -3.10
N VAL A 153 -16.39 1.17 -4.08
CA VAL A 153 -15.03 0.65 -3.86
C VAL A 153 -14.28 1.52 -2.85
N MET A 154 -14.31 2.82 -3.03
CA MET A 154 -13.68 3.76 -2.10
C MET A 154 -14.27 3.68 -0.69
N LEU A 155 -15.58 3.53 -0.56
CA LEU A 155 -16.26 3.37 0.74
C LEU A 155 -15.82 2.07 1.41
N ASP A 156 -15.90 0.95 0.71
CA ASP A 156 -15.52 -0.36 1.21
C ASP A 156 -14.08 -0.36 1.71
N ASP A 157 -13.16 0.19 0.93
CA ASP A 157 -11.74 0.28 1.27
C ASP A 157 -11.47 1.10 2.52
N LEU A 158 -12.12 2.25 2.64
CA LEU A 158 -11.99 3.11 3.82
C LEU A 158 -12.60 2.47 5.06
N GLU A 159 -13.72 1.75 4.92
CA GLU A 159 -14.32 0.96 6.00
C GLU A 159 -13.39 -0.22 6.37
N ALA A 160 -12.79 -0.91 5.39
CA ALA A 160 -11.81 -1.96 5.64
C ALA A 160 -10.63 -1.44 6.48
N CYS A 161 -10.05 -0.29 6.10
CA CYS A 161 -8.98 0.35 6.87
C CYS A 161 -9.39 0.67 8.30
N ASN A 162 -10.58 1.25 8.47
CA ASN A 162 -11.05 1.69 9.79
C ASN A 162 -11.42 0.55 10.73
N ASN A 163 -11.87 -0.57 10.18
CA ASN A 163 -12.32 -1.75 10.93
C ASN A 163 -11.20 -2.75 11.21
N TYR A 164 -10.06 -2.66 10.49
CA TYR A 164 -8.97 -3.61 10.62
C TYR A 164 -8.37 -3.65 12.01
N GLN A 165 -8.15 -4.87 12.51
CA GLN A 165 -7.57 -5.13 13.84
C GLN A 165 -6.34 -6.05 13.73
N LEU A 166 -5.25 -5.64 14.36
CA LEU A 166 -3.99 -6.36 14.41
C LEU A 166 -3.37 -6.23 15.81
N ASP A 167 -2.86 -7.32 16.35
CA ASP A 167 -1.96 -7.25 17.51
C ASP A 167 -0.52 -7.03 16.99
N LEU A 168 0.08 -5.89 17.36
CA LEU A 168 1.47 -5.59 16.96
C LEU A 168 2.49 -6.60 17.53
N ASN A 169 2.12 -7.36 18.58
CA ASN A 169 2.98 -8.40 19.10
C ASN A 169 3.19 -9.55 18.09
N ASP A 170 2.23 -9.81 17.21
CA ASP A 170 2.34 -10.82 16.16
C ASP A 170 3.44 -10.48 15.14
N LEU A 171 3.82 -9.19 15.05
CA LEU A 171 4.86 -8.71 14.14
C LEU A 171 6.28 -8.73 14.72
N LYS A 172 6.44 -8.94 16.04
CA LYS A 172 7.75 -8.81 16.71
C LYS A 172 8.81 -9.79 16.21
N ASN A 173 8.40 -10.99 15.83
CA ASN A 173 9.29 -12.11 15.57
C ASN A 173 9.14 -12.70 14.17
N LEU A 174 8.73 -11.90 13.19
CA LEU A 174 8.50 -12.38 11.81
C LEU A 174 9.77 -12.85 11.10
N GLY A 175 10.96 -12.52 11.61
CA GLY A 175 12.23 -12.97 11.05
C GLY A 175 12.60 -12.33 9.70
N MET A 176 11.84 -11.35 9.24
CA MET A 176 12.09 -10.58 8.01
C MET A 176 12.24 -9.09 8.31
N PRO A 177 13.01 -8.34 7.50
CA PRO A 177 13.13 -6.89 7.67
C PRO A 177 11.82 -6.18 7.34
N ILE A 178 11.46 -5.21 8.19
CA ILE A 178 10.33 -4.30 8.00
C ILE A 178 10.86 -2.87 7.85
N SER A 179 10.42 -2.18 6.82
CA SER A 179 10.80 -0.79 6.53
C SER A 179 9.55 0.07 6.32
N ILE A 180 9.61 1.30 6.82
CA ILE A 180 8.55 2.29 6.72
C ILE A 180 9.10 3.48 5.93
N ILE A 181 8.47 3.85 4.83
CA ILE A 181 8.80 5.04 4.03
C ILE A 181 7.67 6.04 4.18
N LEU A 182 7.99 7.26 4.63
CA LEU A 182 7.00 8.31 4.87
C LEU A 182 7.37 9.58 4.10
N GLY A 183 6.38 10.25 3.56
CA GLY A 183 6.55 11.62 3.09
C GLY A 183 6.56 12.61 4.26
N SER A 184 7.54 13.53 4.30
CA SER A 184 7.66 14.54 5.38
C SER A 184 6.47 15.53 5.46
N LYS A 185 5.64 15.56 4.43
CA LYS A 185 4.43 16.39 4.32
C LYS A 185 3.15 15.58 4.24
N ASP A 186 3.24 14.28 4.53
CA ASP A 186 2.06 13.42 4.65
C ASP A 186 1.19 13.89 5.83
N ARG A 187 -0.10 14.10 5.57
CA ARG A 187 -1.09 14.55 6.55
C ARG A 187 -2.13 13.48 6.86
N LEU A 188 -2.01 12.31 6.23
CA LEU A 188 -2.95 11.21 6.39
C LEU A 188 -2.40 10.13 7.33
N VAL A 189 -1.07 9.99 7.41
CA VAL A 189 -0.41 9.08 8.36
C VAL A 189 -0.28 9.76 9.73
N ASP A 190 -0.71 9.05 10.78
CA ASP A 190 -0.54 9.50 12.17
C ASP A 190 0.89 9.18 12.66
N LEU A 191 1.69 10.19 12.91
CA LEU A 191 3.06 10.04 13.40
C LEU A 191 3.14 9.37 14.78
N LYS A 192 2.11 9.52 15.64
CA LYS A 192 2.04 8.78 16.91
C LYS A 192 1.85 7.28 16.69
N ALA A 193 1.08 6.90 15.68
CA ALA A 193 0.97 5.50 15.30
C ALA A 193 2.32 4.95 14.80
N VAL A 194 3.11 5.73 14.07
CA VAL A 194 4.47 5.35 13.66
C VAL A 194 5.37 5.14 14.87
N GLU A 195 5.39 6.08 15.82
CA GLU A 195 6.16 5.98 17.06
C GLU A 195 5.77 4.72 17.85
N ASN A 196 4.47 4.48 18.04
CA ASN A 196 3.97 3.30 18.74
C ASN A 196 4.34 1.99 18.02
N PHE A 197 4.21 1.95 16.70
CA PHE A 197 4.56 0.80 15.89
C PHE A 197 6.05 0.47 16.03
N THR A 198 6.93 1.44 15.82
CA THR A 198 8.39 1.25 15.88
C THR A 198 8.91 0.93 17.28
N ALA A 199 8.20 1.35 18.33
CA ALA A 199 8.51 0.96 19.72
C ALA A 199 8.24 -0.52 20.00
N ILE A 200 7.35 -1.16 19.23
CA ILE A 200 6.93 -2.54 19.43
C ILE A 200 7.56 -3.47 18.37
N VAL A 201 7.55 -3.03 17.09
CA VAL A 201 7.95 -3.83 15.93
C VAL A 201 9.32 -3.36 15.44
N PRO A 202 10.34 -4.21 15.45
CA PRO A 202 11.66 -3.87 14.90
C PRO A 202 11.54 -3.47 13.43
N SER A 203 11.80 -2.20 13.14
CA SER A 203 11.62 -1.65 11.78
C SER A 203 12.52 -0.44 11.55
N ASN A 204 12.87 -0.19 10.28
CA ASN A 204 13.62 0.99 9.86
C ASN A 204 12.66 2.03 9.28
N THR A 205 12.86 3.30 9.61
CA THR A 205 12.03 4.40 9.08
C THR A 205 12.85 5.30 8.17
N TYR A 206 12.32 5.62 7.00
CA TYR A 206 12.89 6.50 5.99
C TYR A 206 11.92 7.63 5.71
N THR A 207 12.42 8.85 5.57
CA THR A 207 11.59 10.03 5.30
C THR A 207 11.98 10.66 3.98
N MET A 208 11.01 10.80 3.08
CA MET A 208 11.15 11.52 1.81
C MET A 208 10.81 13.00 2.04
N ASN A 209 11.78 13.89 1.74
CA ASN A 209 11.60 15.33 1.97
C ASN A 209 10.65 15.95 0.94
N GLU A 210 9.79 16.88 1.40
CA GLU A 210 8.83 17.61 0.56
C GLU A 210 7.90 16.71 -0.26
N VAL A 211 7.53 15.56 0.29
CA VAL A 211 6.60 14.58 -0.29
C VAL A 211 5.43 14.39 0.65
N GLY A 212 4.23 14.30 0.11
CA GLY A 212 2.99 13.98 0.85
C GLY A 212 2.71 12.49 0.92
N HIS A 213 1.42 12.15 0.88
CA HIS A 213 0.95 10.75 0.97
C HIS A 213 1.20 9.95 -0.31
N PHE A 214 1.36 10.61 -1.44
CA PHE A 214 1.45 9.96 -2.74
C PHE A 214 2.89 9.91 -3.27
N SER A 215 3.80 9.32 -2.49
CA SER A 215 5.22 9.18 -2.84
C SER A 215 5.45 8.59 -4.23
N PHE A 216 4.59 7.68 -4.67
CA PHE A 216 4.62 7.05 -6.00
C PHE A 216 4.43 8.04 -7.16
N PHE A 217 3.80 9.18 -6.91
CA PHE A 217 3.53 10.22 -7.92
C PHE A 217 4.32 11.50 -7.67
N GLU A 218 4.59 11.82 -6.40
CA GLU A 218 5.27 13.07 -6.03
C GLU A 218 6.79 13.01 -6.24
N ASP A 219 7.39 11.86 -5.91
CA ASP A 219 8.81 11.60 -6.19
C ASP A 219 9.08 10.11 -6.42
N PRO A 220 8.67 9.57 -7.58
CA PRO A 220 8.87 8.15 -7.90
C PRO A 220 10.35 7.77 -8.06
N VAL A 221 11.23 8.73 -8.34
CA VAL A 221 12.67 8.48 -8.50
C VAL A 221 13.30 8.19 -7.15
N GLU A 222 13.08 9.08 -6.17
CA GLU A 222 13.58 8.88 -4.81
C GLU A 222 12.96 7.63 -4.18
N LEU A 223 11.66 7.41 -4.38
CA LEU A 223 10.99 6.19 -3.90
C LEU A 223 11.63 4.92 -4.48
N SER A 224 11.88 4.89 -5.80
CA SER A 224 12.53 3.76 -6.46
C SER A 224 13.93 3.49 -5.90
N ASN A 225 14.71 4.56 -5.66
CA ASN A 225 16.04 4.47 -5.07
C ASN A 225 16.01 3.92 -3.63
N LEU A 226 15.07 4.37 -2.81
CA LEU A 226 14.89 3.88 -1.45
C LEU A 226 14.49 2.40 -1.45
N ILE A 227 13.50 2.01 -2.25
CA ILE A 227 13.07 0.61 -2.38
C ILE A 227 14.24 -0.28 -2.79
N SER A 228 15.03 0.13 -3.80
CA SER A 228 16.20 -0.64 -4.27
C SER A 228 17.29 -0.82 -3.21
N LYS A 229 17.42 0.11 -2.26
CA LYS A 229 18.37 -0.01 -1.15
C LYS A 229 17.88 -0.89 -0.01
N ILE A 230 16.56 -1.02 0.13
CA ILE A 230 15.91 -1.76 1.22
C ILE A 230 15.82 -3.26 0.89
N VAL A 231 15.53 -3.62 -0.35
CA VAL A 231 15.37 -4.98 -0.85
C VAL A 231 16.69 -5.48 -1.46
#